data_9a6cbc6ba266007cb0a69a4da0c412f8
#
_entry.id   9a6cbc6ba266007cb0a69a4da0c412f8
#
_cell.length_a   1.000
_cell.length_b   1.000
_cell.length_c   1.000
_cell.angle_alpha   90.00
_cell.angle_beta   90.00
_cell.angle_gamma   90.00
#
_symmetry.space_group_name_H-M   'P 1'
#
loop_
_entity.id
_entity.type
_entity.pdbx_description
1 polymer ?
#
loop_
_entity_poly.entity_id
_entity_poly.type
_entity_poly.pdbx_seq_one_letter_code
_entity_poly.pdbx_strand_id
1 'polypeptide(L)'
;HNISYVSLSFARSAKDLAELREFLYKNQSAHVKIIAKIESQEWLDNLSEIIRAADAVMVARWDLWAEVPIETIPSHQLNIVGKVKRKWKKVIVATQMLETMMDNCIPTRAEVTDVFYAVLQWADYLMLSGETSAGKYPIETVEVMNRIIAEGKKFI
;
A
#
# COMPACT_ATOMS: atom_id res chain seq x y z
N HIS A 1 6.79 13.02 19.10
CA HIS A 1 6.84 11.60 18.73
C HIS A 1 7.91 11.40 17.65
N ASN A 2 8.71 10.36 17.81
CA ASN A 2 9.77 10.04 16.84
C ASN A 2 9.18 9.15 15.74
N ILE A 3 8.58 9.76 14.70
CA ILE A 3 8.01 9.05 13.57
C ILE A 3 9.03 8.94 12.43
N SER A 4 9.01 7.82 11.71
CA SER A 4 9.90 7.58 10.56
C SER A 4 9.25 7.82 9.22
N TYR A 5 7.92 7.71 9.14
CA TYR A 5 7.16 7.84 7.92
C TYR A 5 5.87 8.64 8.15
N VAL A 6 5.46 9.37 7.14
CA VAL A 6 4.14 9.99 7.01
C VAL A 6 3.55 9.60 5.66
N SER A 7 2.26 9.27 5.62
CA SER A 7 1.57 9.02 4.36
C SER A 7 0.70 10.21 3.98
N LEU A 8 0.76 10.59 2.70
CA LEU A 8 -0.05 11.65 2.12
C LEU A 8 -1.21 11.05 1.33
N SER A 9 -2.43 11.31 1.81
CA SER A 9 -3.68 10.98 1.13
C SER A 9 -4.16 12.15 0.28
N PHE A 10 -4.94 11.85 -0.76
CA PHE A 10 -5.59 12.82 -1.64
C PHE A 10 -4.67 13.88 -2.27
N ALA A 11 -3.36 13.65 -2.31
CA ALA A 11 -2.48 14.47 -3.11
C ALA A 11 -2.80 14.26 -4.60
N ARG A 12 -2.57 15.25 -5.44
CA ARG A 12 -2.91 15.20 -6.88
C ARG A 12 -1.68 15.19 -7.78
N SER A 13 -0.54 15.63 -7.24
CA SER A 13 0.66 15.84 -8.03
C SER A 13 1.94 15.72 -7.18
N ALA A 14 3.09 15.66 -7.84
CA ALA A 14 4.39 15.74 -7.17
C ALA A 14 4.57 17.05 -6.37
N LYS A 15 3.83 18.12 -6.72
CA LYS A 15 3.86 19.39 -6.01
C LYS A 15 3.38 19.25 -4.57
N ASP A 16 2.30 18.49 -4.34
CA ASP A 16 1.76 18.28 -2.99
C ASP A 16 2.76 17.53 -2.10
N LEU A 17 3.51 16.58 -2.67
CA LEU A 17 4.60 15.90 -1.97
C LEU A 17 5.77 16.85 -1.64
N ALA A 18 6.07 17.77 -2.56
CA ALA A 18 7.11 18.78 -2.34
C ALA A 18 6.69 19.77 -1.24
N GLU A 19 5.45 20.20 -1.20
CA GLU A 19 4.91 21.06 -0.14
C GLU A 19 4.96 20.38 1.23
N LEU A 20 4.58 19.09 1.31
CA LEU A 20 4.74 18.32 2.56
C LEU A 20 6.20 18.20 2.97
N ARG A 21 7.11 17.98 2.03
CA ARG A 21 8.55 17.89 2.31
C ARG A 21 9.09 19.21 2.84
N GLU A 22 8.68 20.33 2.25
CA GLU A 22 9.05 21.67 2.74
C GLU A 22 8.50 21.92 4.16
N PHE A 23 7.25 21.52 4.42
CA PHE A 23 6.65 21.59 5.75
C PHE A 23 7.46 20.78 6.78
N LEU A 24 7.82 19.54 6.45
CA LEU A 24 8.64 18.70 7.32
C LEU A 24 10.02 19.32 7.58
N TYR A 25 10.65 19.89 6.55
CA TYR A 25 11.93 20.57 6.69
C TYR A 25 11.85 21.76 7.65
N LYS A 26 10.85 22.64 7.46
CA LYS A 26 10.62 23.83 8.31
C LYS A 26 10.36 23.46 9.78
N ASN A 27 9.82 22.27 10.03
CA ASN A 27 9.51 21.75 11.37
C ASN A 27 10.57 20.78 11.91
N GLN A 28 11.81 20.87 11.44
CA GLN A 28 12.95 20.05 11.88
C GLN A 28 12.72 18.53 11.77
N SER A 29 11.86 18.14 10.85
CA SER A 29 11.43 16.73 10.60
C SER A 29 11.86 16.23 9.22
N ALA A 30 12.93 16.78 8.65
CA ALA A 30 13.44 16.42 7.33
C ALA A 30 13.82 14.93 7.19
N HIS A 31 14.05 14.24 8.31
CA HIS A 31 14.34 12.80 8.35
C HIS A 31 13.10 11.92 8.10
N VAL A 32 11.88 12.47 8.22
CA VAL A 32 10.64 11.75 8.01
C VAL A 32 10.43 11.48 6.52
N LYS A 33 10.22 10.23 6.18
CA LYS A 33 9.98 9.78 4.81
C LYS A 33 8.51 9.90 4.44
N ILE A 34 8.24 10.24 3.17
CA ILE A 34 6.89 10.45 2.65
C ILE A 34 6.46 9.22 1.85
N ILE A 35 5.31 8.64 2.23
CA ILE A 35 4.61 7.60 1.47
C ILE A 35 3.51 8.29 0.66
N ALA A 36 3.56 8.19 -0.67
CA ALA A 36 2.48 8.62 -1.54
C ALA A 36 1.43 7.51 -1.65
N LYS A 37 0.18 7.81 -1.32
CA LYS A 37 -0.94 6.87 -1.48
C LYS A 37 -1.56 7.06 -2.86
N ILE A 38 -1.61 6.00 -3.66
CA ILE A 38 -2.26 6.00 -4.98
C ILE A 38 -3.72 5.62 -4.77
N GLU A 39 -4.62 6.60 -4.93
CA GLU A 39 -6.01 6.54 -4.52
C GLU A 39 -7.00 6.97 -5.61
N SER A 40 -6.55 7.54 -6.73
CA SER A 40 -7.43 8.07 -7.78
C SER A 40 -6.85 7.91 -9.18
N GLN A 41 -7.70 8.14 -10.18
CA GLN A 41 -7.27 8.16 -11.58
C GLN A 41 -6.20 9.23 -11.85
N GLU A 42 -6.33 10.41 -11.27
CA GLU A 42 -5.33 11.49 -11.42
C GLU A 42 -3.94 11.07 -10.91
N TRP A 43 -3.87 10.27 -9.84
CA TRP A 43 -2.63 9.69 -9.36
C TRP A 43 -2.01 8.68 -10.33
N LEU A 44 -2.85 7.90 -10.99
CA LEU A 44 -2.40 6.95 -12.01
C LEU A 44 -1.80 7.68 -13.21
N ASP A 45 -2.41 8.78 -13.63
CA ASP A 45 -1.95 9.60 -14.75
C ASP A 45 -0.60 10.25 -14.44
N ASN A 46 -0.42 10.72 -13.19
CA ASN A 46 0.81 11.39 -12.71
C ASN A 46 1.80 10.43 -12.02
N LEU A 47 1.60 9.12 -12.10
CA LEU A 47 2.31 8.10 -11.34
C LEU A 47 3.84 8.22 -11.41
N SER A 48 4.38 8.54 -12.58
CA SER A 48 5.84 8.59 -12.78
C SER A 48 6.51 9.74 -12.02
N GLU A 49 5.88 10.89 -11.92
CA GLU A 49 6.40 12.04 -11.17
C GLU A 49 6.21 11.85 -9.66
N ILE A 50 5.08 11.27 -9.25
CA ILE A 50 4.79 10.93 -7.86
C ILE A 50 5.82 9.93 -7.33
N ILE A 51 6.12 8.86 -8.09
CA ILE A 51 7.16 7.90 -7.72
C ILE A 51 8.52 8.59 -7.56
N ARG A 52 8.85 9.58 -8.39
CA ARG A 52 10.11 10.32 -8.23
C ARG A 52 10.16 11.14 -6.94
N ALA A 53 9.06 11.82 -6.59
CA ALA A 53 8.98 12.72 -5.46
C ALA A 53 8.83 12.03 -4.08
N ALA A 54 8.16 10.86 -4.04
CA ALA A 54 7.94 10.09 -2.82
C ALA A 54 9.15 9.25 -2.40
N ASP A 55 9.24 8.90 -1.13
CA ASP A 55 10.23 7.93 -0.62
C ASP A 55 9.72 6.48 -0.73
N ALA A 56 8.41 6.31 -0.60
CA ALA A 56 7.71 5.04 -0.81
C ALA A 56 6.33 5.30 -1.42
N VAL A 57 5.69 4.26 -1.93
CA VAL A 57 4.37 4.34 -2.54
C VAL A 57 3.45 3.29 -1.91
N MET A 58 2.18 3.66 -1.70
CA MET A 58 1.14 2.74 -1.24
C MET A 58 0.04 2.63 -2.29
N VAL A 59 -0.31 1.41 -2.64
CA VAL A 59 -1.50 1.10 -3.44
C VAL A 59 -2.67 1.00 -2.47
N ALA A 60 -3.48 2.06 -2.37
CA ALA A 60 -4.64 2.14 -1.48
C ALA A 60 -5.88 1.66 -2.25
N ARG A 61 -6.09 0.34 -2.28
CA ARG A 61 -7.03 -0.32 -3.21
C ARG A 61 -8.49 0.06 -2.98
N TRP A 62 -8.88 0.29 -1.73
CA TRP A 62 -10.26 0.67 -1.41
C TRP A 62 -10.62 2.04 -2.00
N ASP A 63 -9.76 3.04 -1.78
CA ASP A 63 -9.98 4.39 -2.27
C ASP A 63 -9.89 4.42 -3.81
N LEU A 64 -8.92 3.68 -4.37
CA LEU A 64 -8.75 3.56 -5.82
C LEU A 64 -9.96 2.90 -6.49
N TRP A 65 -10.61 1.92 -5.86
CA TRP A 65 -11.82 1.29 -6.38
C TRP A 65 -12.99 2.26 -6.52
N ALA A 66 -13.08 3.29 -5.68
CA ALA A 66 -14.12 4.31 -5.82
C ALA A 66 -13.95 5.17 -7.09
N GLU A 67 -12.76 5.18 -7.67
CA GLU A 67 -12.36 6.06 -8.79
C GLU A 67 -12.23 5.32 -10.13
N VAL A 68 -12.00 4.00 -10.11
CA VAL A 68 -11.78 3.20 -11.32
C VAL A 68 -12.61 1.91 -11.29
N PRO A 69 -12.90 1.30 -12.47
CA PRO A 69 -13.60 0.01 -12.50
C PRO A 69 -12.86 -1.07 -11.70
N ILE A 70 -13.60 -1.83 -10.87
CA ILE A 70 -13.02 -2.81 -9.94
C ILE A 70 -12.15 -3.86 -10.63
N GLU A 71 -12.53 -4.29 -11.82
CA GLU A 71 -11.78 -5.27 -12.61
C GLU A 71 -10.42 -4.77 -13.06
N THR A 72 -10.16 -3.45 -13.00
CA THR A 72 -8.88 -2.84 -13.36
C THR A 72 -7.90 -2.76 -12.19
N ILE A 73 -8.37 -2.92 -10.95
CA ILE A 73 -7.53 -2.82 -9.74
C ILE A 73 -6.32 -3.76 -9.79
N PRO A 74 -6.44 -5.05 -10.16
CA PRO A 74 -5.27 -5.93 -10.22
C PRO A 74 -4.22 -5.48 -11.23
N SER A 75 -4.64 -4.94 -12.38
CA SER A 75 -3.71 -4.44 -13.40
C SER A 75 -3.04 -3.13 -12.99
N HIS A 76 -3.77 -2.23 -12.30
CA HIS A 76 -3.19 -1.04 -11.71
C HIS A 76 -2.17 -1.38 -10.62
N GLN A 77 -2.50 -2.29 -9.72
CA GLN A 77 -1.57 -2.77 -8.69
C GLN A 77 -0.28 -3.31 -9.32
N LEU A 78 -0.39 -4.20 -10.30
CA LEU A 78 0.77 -4.76 -11.02
C LEU A 78 1.64 -3.67 -11.66
N ASN A 79 1.02 -2.70 -12.34
CA ASN A 79 1.71 -1.58 -12.98
C ASN A 79 2.42 -0.68 -11.95
N ILE A 80 1.73 -0.31 -10.87
CA ILE A 80 2.28 0.54 -9.80
C ILE A 80 3.47 -0.15 -9.16
N VAL A 81 3.28 -1.38 -8.67
CA VAL A 81 4.36 -2.15 -8.03
C VAL A 81 5.55 -2.27 -8.96
N GLY A 82 5.36 -2.67 -10.22
CA GLY A 82 6.43 -2.79 -11.20
C GLY A 82 7.17 -1.47 -11.46
N LYS A 83 6.46 -0.34 -11.57
CA LYS A 83 7.08 0.98 -11.76
C LYS A 83 7.88 1.43 -10.54
N VAL A 84 7.35 1.21 -9.31
CA VAL A 84 8.02 1.56 -8.06
C VAL A 84 9.30 0.74 -7.88
N LYS A 85 9.22 -0.57 -8.09
CA LYS A 85 10.38 -1.49 -7.97
C LYS A 85 11.50 -1.14 -8.97
N ARG A 86 11.17 -0.77 -10.20
CA ARG A 86 12.17 -0.29 -11.17
C ARG A 86 12.92 0.99 -10.74
N LYS A 87 12.36 1.74 -9.79
CA LYS A 87 13.00 2.93 -9.17
C LYS A 87 13.66 2.63 -7.82
N TRP A 88 13.78 1.36 -7.45
CA TRP A 88 14.37 0.89 -6.18
C TRP A 88 13.70 1.49 -4.94
N LYS A 89 12.41 1.87 -5.05
CA LYS A 89 11.63 2.39 -3.94
C LYS A 89 10.78 1.30 -3.31
N LYS A 90 10.34 1.57 -2.07
CA LYS A 90 9.46 0.67 -1.32
C LYS A 90 8.03 0.81 -1.79
N VAL A 91 7.31 -0.31 -1.85
CA VAL A 91 5.90 -0.34 -2.18
C VAL A 91 5.11 -1.12 -1.14
N ILE A 92 3.97 -0.53 -0.75
CA ILE A 92 3.00 -1.11 0.18
C ILE A 92 1.75 -1.46 -0.63
N VAL A 93 1.22 -2.67 -0.48
CA VAL A 93 -0.12 -3.01 -0.95
C VAL A 93 -1.04 -3.01 0.27
N ALA A 94 -2.12 -2.24 0.19
CA ALA A 94 -2.96 -1.90 1.31
C ALA A 94 -4.45 -2.10 1.00
N THR A 95 -5.22 -2.35 2.08
CA THR A 95 -6.67 -2.50 2.14
C THR A 95 -7.21 -3.76 1.46
N GLN A 96 -8.29 -4.29 1.99
CA GLN A 96 -8.97 -5.50 1.49
C GLN A 96 -8.01 -6.70 1.32
N MET A 97 -7.13 -6.92 2.30
CA MET A 97 -6.17 -8.03 2.25
C MET A 97 -6.79 -9.33 2.78
N LEU A 98 -7.29 -9.30 4.01
CA LEU A 98 -7.94 -10.41 4.71
C LEU A 98 -9.24 -9.91 5.39
N GLU A 99 -10.03 -9.13 4.67
CA GLU A 99 -11.15 -8.36 5.20
C GLU A 99 -12.20 -9.24 5.89
N THR A 100 -12.46 -10.46 5.38
CA THR A 100 -13.40 -11.40 6.03
C THR A 100 -12.94 -11.80 7.43
N MET A 101 -11.64 -11.69 7.74
CA MET A 101 -11.11 -11.96 9.07
C MET A 101 -11.45 -10.88 10.10
N MET A 102 -12.11 -9.79 9.71
CA MET A 102 -12.73 -8.89 10.69
C MET A 102 -13.78 -9.62 11.54
N ASP A 103 -14.53 -10.54 10.92
CA ASP A 103 -15.63 -11.28 11.57
C ASP A 103 -15.42 -12.80 11.64
N ASN A 104 -14.47 -13.36 10.88
CA ASN A 104 -14.21 -14.80 10.80
C ASN A 104 -12.75 -15.10 11.17
N CYS A 105 -12.49 -16.19 11.88
CA CYS A 105 -11.13 -16.57 12.28
C CYS A 105 -10.28 -17.16 11.14
N ILE A 106 -10.87 -17.39 9.96
CA ILE A 106 -10.19 -17.90 8.75
C ILE A 106 -10.56 -17.03 7.54
N PRO A 107 -9.60 -16.77 6.63
CA PRO A 107 -9.87 -16.02 5.40
C PRO A 107 -10.55 -16.90 4.35
N THR A 108 -11.06 -16.25 3.32
CA THR A 108 -11.47 -16.93 2.08
C THR A 108 -10.23 -17.34 1.25
N ARG A 109 -10.41 -18.34 0.39
CA ARG A 109 -9.37 -18.72 -0.57
C ARG A 109 -8.99 -17.57 -1.51
N ALA A 110 -9.94 -16.71 -1.86
CA ALA A 110 -9.69 -15.55 -2.72
C ALA A 110 -8.74 -14.56 -2.06
N GLU A 111 -8.93 -14.24 -0.77
CA GLU A 111 -8.05 -13.36 0.00
C GLU A 111 -6.65 -13.95 0.15
N VAL A 112 -6.55 -15.26 0.43
CA VAL A 112 -5.24 -15.94 0.46
C VAL A 112 -4.51 -15.80 -0.88
N THR A 113 -5.23 -15.95 -1.99
CA THR A 113 -4.66 -15.79 -3.34
C THR A 113 -4.22 -14.36 -3.59
N ASP A 114 -5.00 -13.37 -3.16
CA ASP A 114 -4.67 -11.94 -3.33
C ASP A 114 -3.40 -11.55 -2.57
N VAL A 115 -3.32 -11.93 -1.30
CA VAL A 115 -2.12 -11.71 -0.47
C VAL A 115 -0.89 -12.39 -1.09
N PHE A 116 -1.02 -13.65 -1.48
CA PHE A 116 0.05 -14.41 -2.13
C PHE A 116 0.52 -13.75 -3.42
N TYR A 117 -0.43 -13.26 -4.23
CA TYR A 117 -0.12 -12.59 -5.49
C TYR A 117 0.62 -11.26 -5.27
N ALA A 118 0.24 -10.50 -4.24
CA ALA A 118 0.97 -9.28 -3.88
C ALA A 118 2.44 -9.57 -3.48
N VAL A 119 2.70 -10.71 -2.82
CA VAL A 119 4.08 -11.18 -2.55
C VAL A 119 4.81 -11.49 -3.84
N LEU A 120 4.21 -12.24 -4.76
CA LEU A 120 4.81 -12.57 -6.07
C LEU A 120 5.11 -11.33 -6.92
N GLN A 121 4.38 -10.26 -6.74
CA GLN A 121 4.62 -8.96 -7.38
C GLN A 121 5.80 -8.19 -6.76
N TRP A 122 6.46 -8.73 -5.72
CA TRP A 122 7.56 -8.07 -5.00
C TRP A 122 7.12 -6.86 -4.17
N ALA A 123 5.89 -6.84 -3.64
CA ALA A 123 5.49 -5.86 -2.64
C ALA A 123 6.44 -5.95 -1.43
N ASP A 124 6.94 -4.80 -0.95
CA ASP A 124 7.84 -4.76 0.21
C ASP A 124 7.07 -4.90 1.52
N TYR A 125 5.83 -4.38 1.54
CA TYR A 125 4.95 -4.42 2.70
C TYR A 125 3.51 -4.72 2.27
N LEU A 126 2.80 -5.47 3.12
CA LEU A 126 1.36 -5.69 3.04
C LEU A 126 0.73 -5.09 4.28
N MET A 127 -0.29 -4.26 4.10
CA MET A 127 -0.89 -3.54 5.21
C MET A 127 -2.29 -4.08 5.52
N LEU A 128 -2.49 -4.47 6.76
CA LEU A 128 -3.80 -4.71 7.36
C LEU A 128 -4.36 -3.38 7.90
N SER A 129 -5.65 -3.18 7.83
CA SER A 129 -6.36 -1.97 8.26
C SER A 129 -7.41 -2.32 9.32
N GLY A 130 -8.66 -2.39 8.92
CA GLY A 130 -9.79 -2.78 9.77
C GLY A 130 -9.59 -4.14 10.43
N GLU A 131 -8.96 -5.06 9.74
CA GLU A 131 -8.69 -6.43 10.19
C GLU A 131 -7.94 -6.47 11.53
N THR A 132 -7.06 -5.49 11.77
CA THR A 132 -6.29 -5.41 13.03
C THR A 132 -6.75 -4.30 13.96
N SER A 133 -7.42 -3.25 13.45
CA SER A 133 -7.83 -2.10 14.26
C SER A 133 -9.24 -2.24 14.85
N ALA A 134 -10.12 -2.99 14.21
CA ALA A 134 -11.52 -3.14 14.59
C ALA A 134 -12.04 -4.58 14.49
N GLY A 135 -11.29 -5.49 13.85
CA GLY A 135 -11.67 -6.89 13.67
C GLY A 135 -11.69 -7.67 14.99
N LYS A 136 -12.40 -8.78 14.99
CA LYS A 136 -12.52 -9.70 16.15
C LYS A 136 -11.31 -10.61 16.30
N TYR A 137 -10.51 -10.79 15.24
CA TYR A 137 -9.40 -11.76 15.17
C TYR A 137 -8.08 -11.10 14.74
N PRO A 138 -7.63 -10.01 15.40
CA PRO A 138 -6.47 -9.23 14.94
C PRO A 138 -5.15 -10.02 14.99
N ILE A 139 -4.97 -10.89 15.98
CA ILE A 139 -3.75 -11.70 16.13
C ILE A 139 -3.71 -12.79 15.05
N GLU A 140 -4.81 -13.53 14.91
CA GLU A 140 -4.96 -14.60 13.92
C GLU A 140 -4.80 -14.06 12.50
N THR A 141 -5.29 -12.85 12.24
CA THR A 141 -5.14 -12.19 10.94
C THR A 141 -3.66 -11.93 10.61
N VAL A 142 -2.88 -11.41 11.55
CA VAL A 142 -1.43 -11.22 11.37
C VAL A 142 -0.70 -12.55 11.18
N GLU A 143 -1.08 -13.58 11.95
CA GLU A 143 -0.49 -14.92 11.81
C GLU A 143 -0.79 -15.53 10.43
N VAL A 144 -2.04 -15.41 9.95
CA VAL A 144 -2.43 -15.87 8.62
C VAL A 144 -1.64 -15.12 7.54
N MET A 145 -1.58 -13.79 7.63
CA MET A 145 -0.79 -12.97 6.72
C MET A 145 0.67 -13.45 6.64
N ASN A 146 1.29 -13.67 7.78
CA ASN A 146 2.67 -14.13 7.86
C ASN A 146 2.87 -15.52 7.22
N ARG A 147 1.93 -16.46 7.40
CA ARG A 147 1.99 -17.78 6.76
C ARG A 147 1.90 -17.67 5.23
N ILE A 148 1.01 -16.81 4.72
CA ILE A 148 0.86 -16.60 3.27
C ILE A 148 2.13 -15.95 2.69
N ILE A 149 2.68 -14.94 3.38
CA ILE A 149 3.93 -14.30 2.97
C ILE A 149 5.08 -15.32 2.94
N ALA A 150 5.21 -16.15 3.97
CA ALA A 150 6.24 -17.18 4.03
C ALA A 150 6.12 -18.20 2.89
N GLU A 151 4.88 -18.57 2.51
CA GLU A 151 4.64 -19.46 1.38
C GLU A 151 5.00 -18.77 0.06
N GLY A 152 4.53 -17.53 -0.16
CA GLY A 152 4.83 -16.77 -1.38
C GLY A 152 6.33 -16.53 -1.61
N LYS A 153 7.08 -16.30 -0.54
CA LYS A 153 8.54 -16.12 -0.61
C LYS A 153 9.33 -17.32 -1.13
N LYS A 154 8.75 -18.50 -1.19
CA LYS A 154 9.41 -19.67 -1.78
C LYS A 154 9.49 -19.62 -3.31
N PHE A 155 8.77 -18.68 -3.94
CA PHE A 155 8.62 -18.56 -5.39
C PHE A 155 9.28 -17.31 -5.99
N ILE A 156 9.98 -16.52 -5.17
CA ILE A 156 10.64 -15.26 -5.59
C ILE A 156 12.10 -15.19 -5.18
#